data_9919fbf48b9e900e9f3395ab5dbce49d
#
_entry.id   9919fbf48b9e900e9f3395ab5dbce49d
#
_cell.length_a   1.000
_cell.length_b   1.000
_cell.length_c   1.000
_cell.angle_alpha   90.00
_cell.angle_beta   90.00
_cell.angle_gamma   90.00
#
_symmetry.space_group_name_H-M   'P 1'
#
loop_
_entity.id
_entity.type
_entity.pdbx_description
1 polymer ?
#
loop_
_entity_poly.entity_id
_entity_poly.type
_entity_poly.pdbx_seq_one_letter_code
_entity_poly.pdbx_strand_id
1 'polypeptide(L)'
;MQVTMHREIVAPFAWKGAALQSKTDWIRPFRSSELEEIDVALRDVKRRGLDWMDVTREDFPLPGFAPELARIARELETGRGMILLRGLPLEYSPDELRMVYWGIGAHLGTAVSQGGRGELLGIVEDEGREVENTKRRGSKTSGSLPFHSDRCDIVGLLCVRKAKSGGLSRIVSAAAIHNEVLRRRPDLIDAFYAAWHNSRQGDEQPGESRAYPKPIFGFRDGHFTGLFSPAYIRFAQEFPEVPRLTRQQEEALDLFGVLSDELALNMAFEPGDIQLLNNHLIYHARTRYDDYPENDRKRLLLRLWLAVPGSRPLPKGYELLFGNIEAGAVRGGVPSREGWRDVSQFRELNRNTAPAKKS
;
A
#
# COMPACT_ATOMS: atom_id res chain seq x y z
N MET A 1 -6.30 -12.78 35.02
CA MET A 1 -6.15 -12.67 33.56
C MET A 1 -7.55 -12.64 32.96
N GLN A 2 -7.97 -11.51 32.42
CA GLN A 2 -9.22 -11.44 31.65
C GLN A 2 -8.96 -12.15 30.31
N VAL A 3 -9.61 -13.28 30.09
CA VAL A 3 -9.55 -13.96 28.77
C VAL A 3 -10.34 -13.07 27.82
N THR A 4 -9.66 -12.36 26.96
CA THR A 4 -10.28 -11.59 25.87
C THR A 4 -10.80 -12.65 24.88
N MET A 5 -12.10 -12.87 24.83
CA MET A 5 -12.68 -13.78 23.82
C MET A 5 -12.67 -13.09 22.46
N HIS A 6 -11.70 -13.45 21.61
CA HIS A 6 -11.71 -13.05 20.21
C HIS A 6 -12.87 -13.72 19.47
N ARG A 7 -13.49 -12.99 18.56
CA ARG A 7 -14.65 -13.47 17.78
C ARG A 7 -14.33 -13.43 16.30
N GLU A 8 -15.01 -14.30 15.55
CA GLU A 8 -14.97 -14.29 14.10
C GLU A 8 -15.41 -12.91 13.57
N ILE A 9 -14.67 -12.40 12.60
CA ILE A 9 -14.96 -11.15 11.90
C ILE A 9 -15.86 -11.48 10.72
N VAL A 10 -17.13 -11.04 10.81
CA VAL A 10 -18.12 -11.19 9.73
C VAL A 10 -18.26 -9.83 9.04
N ALA A 11 -17.61 -9.70 7.88
CA ALA A 11 -17.59 -8.46 7.11
C ALA A 11 -17.31 -8.74 5.63
N PRO A 12 -17.68 -7.84 4.70
CA PRO A 12 -17.42 -8.02 3.27
C PRO A 12 -15.93 -8.19 2.93
N PHE A 13 -15.03 -7.64 3.73
CA PHE A 13 -13.58 -7.79 3.56
C PHE A 13 -13.01 -9.10 4.12
N ALA A 14 -13.79 -9.97 4.80
CA ALA A 14 -13.33 -11.25 5.32
C ALA A 14 -13.42 -12.38 4.24
N TRP A 15 -12.99 -12.10 3.03
CA TRP A 15 -13.07 -13.01 1.90
C TRP A 15 -11.85 -13.95 1.83
N LYS A 16 -12.03 -15.09 1.16
CA LYS A 16 -10.97 -16.04 0.76
C LYS A 16 -10.73 -15.92 -0.75
N GLY A 17 -9.48 -15.91 -1.18
CA GLY A 17 -9.10 -15.71 -2.59
C GLY A 17 -9.77 -16.69 -3.54
N ALA A 18 -9.89 -17.94 -3.16
CA ALA A 18 -10.57 -18.97 -3.97
C ALA A 18 -12.03 -18.60 -4.33
N ALA A 19 -12.74 -17.89 -3.43
CA ALA A 19 -14.11 -17.46 -3.70
C ALA A 19 -14.19 -16.27 -4.70
N LEU A 20 -13.08 -15.57 -4.92
CA LEU A 20 -12.99 -14.43 -5.82
C LEU A 20 -12.24 -14.74 -7.12
N GLN A 21 -11.47 -15.83 -7.18
CA GLN A 21 -10.59 -16.13 -8.30
C GLN A 21 -11.34 -16.31 -9.62
N SER A 22 -12.56 -16.83 -9.59
CA SER A 22 -13.43 -17.01 -10.76
C SER A 22 -14.38 -15.83 -11.02
N LYS A 23 -14.37 -14.81 -10.15
CA LYS A 23 -15.24 -13.64 -10.26
C LYS A 23 -14.49 -12.48 -10.91
N THR A 24 -15.22 -11.62 -11.58
CA THR A 24 -14.68 -10.41 -12.20
C THR A 24 -15.33 -9.12 -11.65
N ASP A 25 -16.23 -9.23 -10.69
CA ASP A 25 -16.98 -8.12 -10.10
C ASP A 25 -16.14 -7.18 -9.22
N TRP A 26 -14.90 -7.55 -8.96
CA TRP A 26 -13.87 -6.70 -8.34
C TRP A 26 -13.00 -5.97 -9.39
N ILE A 27 -13.20 -6.25 -10.70
CA ILE A 27 -12.58 -5.55 -11.82
C ILE A 27 -13.59 -4.57 -12.37
N ARG A 28 -13.25 -3.30 -12.37
CA ARG A 28 -14.10 -2.23 -12.89
C ARG A 28 -13.42 -1.56 -14.08
N PRO A 29 -13.94 -1.75 -15.32
CA PRO A 29 -13.43 -1.03 -16.48
C PRO A 29 -13.68 0.47 -16.37
N PHE A 30 -12.76 1.29 -16.89
CA PHE A 30 -13.06 2.71 -17.14
C PHE A 30 -14.15 2.84 -18.21
N ARG A 31 -15.02 3.83 -18.05
CA ARG A 31 -15.99 4.21 -19.06
C ARG A 31 -15.38 5.24 -20.01
N SER A 32 -15.82 5.28 -21.26
CA SER A 32 -15.31 6.27 -22.23
C SER A 32 -15.49 7.71 -21.74
N SER A 33 -16.63 8.02 -21.12
CA SER A 33 -16.87 9.36 -20.56
C SER A 33 -15.90 9.74 -19.43
N GLU A 34 -15.44 8.78 -18.62
CA GLU A 34 -14.45 9.01 -17.56
C GLU A 34 -13.05 9.27 -18.14
N LEU A 35 -12.70 8.56 -19.21
CA LEU A 35 -11.44 8.77 -19.92
C LEU A 35 -11.44 10.15 -20.62
N GLU A 36 -12.57 10.56 -21.20
CA GLU A 36 -12.74 11.89 -21.78
C GLU A 36 -12.57 13.01 -20.73
N GLU A 37 -13.15 12.85 -19.53
CA GLU A 37 -12.97 13.79 -18.42
C GLU A 37 -11.50 13.88 -17.99
N ILE A 38 -10.81 12.74 -17.88
CA ILE A 38 -9.37 12.66 -17.55
C ILE A 38 -8.57 13.45 -18.59
N ASP A 39 -8.84 13.24 -19.88
CA ASP A 39 -8.15 13.94 -20.96
C ASP A 39 -8.40 15.46 -20.97
N VAL A 40 -9.63 15.87 -20.65
CA VAL A 40 -9.98 17.31 -20.52
C VAL A 40 -9.21 17.92 -19.36
N ALA A 41 -9.22 17.27 -18.18
CA ALA A 41 -8.52 17.74 -17.00
C ALA A 41 -7.00 17.82 -17.24
N LEU A 42 -6.42 16.79 -17.87
CA LEU A 42 -5.00 16.79 -18.23
C LEU A 42 -4.62 17.95 -19.14
N ARG A 43 -5.42 18.22 -20.19
CA ARG A 43 -5.17 19.36 -21.10
C ARG A 43 -5.24 20.71 -20.37
N ASP A 44 -6.17 20.86 -19.40
CA ASP A 44 -6.27 22.09 -18.62
C ASP A 44 -5.06 22.31 -17.71
N VAL A 45 -4.64 21.28 -16.97
CA VAL A 45 -3.45 21.33 -16.11
C VAL A 45 -2.21 21.71 -16.93
N LYS A 46 -2.03 21.07 -18.10
CA LYS A 46 -0.90 21.39 -19.01
C LYS A 46 -0.96 22.82 -19.53
N ARG A 47 -2.14 23.32 -19.94
CA ARG A 47 -2.33 24.70 -20.41
C ARG A 47 -1.97 25.71 -19.32
N ARG A 48 -2.26 25.40 -18.05
CA ARG A 48 -1.95 26.24 -16.89
C ARG A 48 -0.48 26.12 -16.44
N GLY A 49 0.27 25.17 -16.98
CA GLY A 49 1.67 24.95 -16.65
C GLY A 49 1.91 24.45 -15.22
N LEU A 50 0.94 23.77 -14.61
CA LEU A 50 1.06 23.24 -13.25
C LEU A 50 2.04 22.07 -13.21
N ASP A 51 2.86 22.01 -12.15
CA ASP A 51 3.61 20.81 -11.80
C ASP A 51 2.63 19.75 -11.28
N TRP A 52 2.84 18.48 -11.64
CA TRP A 52 1.96 17.38 -11.24
C TRP A 52 1.79 17.27 -9.72
N MET A 53 2.81 17.62 -8.93
CA MET A 53 2.76 17.58 -7.47
C MET A 53 1.87 18.69 -6.87
N ASP A 54 1.63 19.76 -7.62
CA ASP A 54 0.77 20.87 -7.19
C ASP A 54 -0.69 20.71 -7.59
N VAL A 55 -0.98 19.71 -8.44
CA VAL A 55 -2.34 19.44 -8.91
C VAL A 55 -3.19 18.95 -7.75
N THR A 56 -4.24 19.70 -7.44
CA THR A 56 -5.29 19.33 -6.48
C THR A 56 -6.47 18.68 -7.19
N ARG A 57 -7.43 18.17 -6.44
CA ARG A 57 -8.69 17.65 -7.02
C ARG A 57 -9.48 18.74 -7.74
N GLU A 58 -9.36 19.98 -7.30
CA GLU A 58 -9.97 21.16 -7.90
C GLU A 58 -9.31 21.54 -9.23
N ASP A 59 -8.00 21.33 -9.35
CA ASP A 59 -7.22 21.53 -10.57
C ASP A 59 -7.40 20.42 -11.60
N PHE A 60 -7.85 19.23 -11.17
CA PHE A 60 -8.10 18.07 -12.02
C PHE A 60 -9.58 17.63 -11.90
N PRO A 61 -10.54 18.45 -12.38
CA PRO A 61 -11.95 18.20 -12.18
C PRO A 61 -12.42 16.96 -12.96
N LEU A 62 -13.14 16.06 -12.27
CA LEU A 62 -13.72 14.84 -12.82
C LEU A 62 -15.22 14.78 -12.46
N PRO A 63 -16.07 15.64 -13.02
CA PRO A 63 -17.43 15.84 -12.53
C PRO A 63 -18.31 14.58 -12.57
N GLY A 64 -18.16 13.72 -13.56
CA GLY A 64 -18.88 12.44 -13.65
C GLY A 64 -18.12 11.30 -12.96
N PHE A 65 -16.79 11.33 -12.91
CA PHE A 65 -15.98 10.25 -12.32
C PHE A 65 -15.74 10.44 -10.83
N ALA A 66 -15.66 11.66 -10.29
CA ALA A 66 -15.42 11.90 -8.86
C ALA A 66 -16.48 11.25 -7.93
N PRO A 67 -17.79 11.24 -8.25
CA PRO A 67 -18.78 10.51 -7.46
C PRO A 67 -18.49 8.99 -7.40
N GLU A 68 -17.99 8.42 -8.50
CA GLU A 68 -17.61 7.01 -8.57
C GLU A 68 -16.33 6.74 -7.76
N LEU A 69 -15.32 7.63 -7.81
CA LEU A 69 -14.14 7.55 -6.97
C LEU A 69 -14.49 7.62 -5.47
N ALA A 70 -15.47 8.46 -5.10
CA ALA A 70 -16.00 8.49 -3.74
C ALA A 70 -16.72 7.18 -3.35
N ARG A 71 -17.43 6.53 -4.29
CA ARG A 71 -18.02 5.21 -4.09
C ARG A 71 -16.93 4.14 -3.90
N ILE A 72 -15.88 4.20 -4.73
CA ILE A 72 -14.71 3.32 -4.62
C ILE A 72 -14.03 3.48 -3.26
N ALA A 73 -13.82 4.70 -2.78
CA ALA A 73 -13.23 4.95 -1.46
C ALA A 73 -14.07 4.30 -0.34
N ARG A 74 -15.40 4.36 -0.43
CA ARG A 74 -16.29 3.66 0.52
C ARG A 74 -16.20 2.14 0.39
N GLU A 75 -16.14 1.60 -0.83
CA GLU A 75 -15.97 0.16 -1.07
C GLU A 75 -14.63 -0.36 -0.49
N LEU A 76 -13.58 0.43 -0.61
CA LEU A 76 -12.29 0.12 0.01
C LEU A 76 -12.37 0.13 1.53
N GLU A 77 -13.14 1.03 2.14
CA GLU A 77 -13.22 1.15 3.60
C GLU A 77 -14.19 0.14 4.23
N THR A 78 -15.36 -0.07 3.65
CA THR A 78 -16.43 -0.87 4.26
C THR A 78 -16.85 -2.10 3.45
N GLY A 79 -16.42 -2.19 2.20
CA GLY A 79 -16.67 -3.32 1.30
C GLY A 79 -15.56 -4.37 1.35
N ARG A 80 -15.11 -4.82 0.18
CA ARG A 80 -14.06 -5.86 0.07
C ARG A 80 -12.65 -5.40 0.42
N GLY A 81 -12.44 -4.09 0.55
CA GLY A 81 -11.11 -3.51 0.81
C GLY A 81 -10.19 -3.49 -0.41
N MET A 82 -10.66 -3.86 -1.59
CA MET A 82 -9.87 -3.87 -2.83
C MET A 82 -10.74 -3.63 -4.07
N ILE A 83 -10.14 -3.06 -5.10
CA ILE A 83 -10.71 -2.92 -6.44
C ILE A 83 -9.59 -2.82 -7.48
N LEU A 84 -9.85 -3.27 -8.71
CA LEU A 84 -9.00 -3.09 -9.87
C LEU A 84 -9.73 -2.25 -10.90
N LEU A 85 -9.24 -1.04 -11.17
CA LEU A 85 -9.70 -0.24 -12.31
C LEU A 85 -8.93 -0.70 -13.54
N ARG A 86 -9.59 -0.94 -14.65
CA ARG A 86 -9.00 -1.51 -15.87
C ARG A 86 -9.20 -0.63 -17.08
N GLY A 87 -8.11 -0.49 -17.87
CA GLY A 87 -8.18 0.12 -19.19
C GLY A 87 -7.91 1.61 -19.21
N LEU A 88 -7.07 2.14 -18.28
CA LEU A 88 -6.51 3.47 -18.45
C LEU A 88 -5.60 3.45 -19.68
N PRO A 89 -5.78 4.35 -20.67
CA PRO A 89 -4.88 4.49 -21.80
C PRO A 89 -3.45 4.80 -21.34
N LEU A 90 -2.44 4.35 -22.09
CA LEU A 90 -1.01 4.55 -21.77
C LEU A 90 -0.27 5.33 -22.87
N GLU A 91 -0.99 5.88 -23.83
CA GLU A 91 -0.45 6.71 -24.91
C GLU A 91 -0.01 8.10 -24.44
N TYR A 92 0.00 8.31 -23.13
CA TYR A 92 0.52 9.50 -22.47
C TYR A 92 2.04 9.50 -22.42
N SER A 93 2.65 10.67 -22.47
CA SER A 93 4.05 10.81 -22.08
C SER A 93 4.24 10.41 -20.59
N PRO A 94 5.47 10.08 -20.16
CA PRO A 94 5.70 9.72 -18.75
C PRO A 94 5.24 10.78 -17.74
N ASP A 95 5.38 12.07 -18.06
CA ASP A 95 4.94 13.15 -17.19
C ASP A 95 3.40 13.31 -17.19
N GLU A 96 2.78 13.16 -18.35
CA GLU A 96 1.31 13.17 -18.46
C GLU A 96 0.70 11.98 -17.68
N LEU A 97 1.29 10.78 -17.78
CA LEU A 97 0.82 9.62 -17.04
C LEU A 97 0.93 9.83 -15.51
N ARG A 98 2.01 10.50 -15.05
CA ARG A 98 2.12 10.91 -13.64
C ARG A 98 1.02 11.89 -13.25
N MET A 99 0.74 12.91 -14.09
CA MET A 99 -0.35 13.88 -13.86
C MET A 99 -1.71 13.19 -13.78
N VAL A 100 -2.02 12.32 -14.72
CA VAL A 100 -3.28 11.56 -14.75
C VAL A 100 -3.43 10.71 -13.50
N TYR A 101 -2.41 9.92 -13.16
CA TYR A 101 -2.47 9.03 -12.01
C TYR A 101 -2.55 9.80 -10.68
N TRP A 102 -1.79 10.91 -10.58
CA TRP A 102 -1.86 11.81 -9.44
C TRP A 102 -3.22 12.49 -9.32
N GLY A 103 -3.76 13.02 -10.41
CA GLY A 103 -5.09 13.66 -10.46
C GLY A 103 -6.20 12.72 -10.00
N ILE A 104 -6.20 11.46 -10.45
CA ILE A 104 -7.12 10.42 -9.95
C ILE A 104 -6.91 10.20 -8.45
N GLY A 105 -5.66 10.09 -8.01
CA GLY A 105 -5.30 9.91 -6.59
C GLY A 105 -5.78 11.06 -5.69
N ALA A 106 -5.74 12.29 -6.17
CA ALA A 106 -6.18 13.49 -5.44
C ALA A 106 -7.70 13.48 -5.11
N HIS A 107 -8.50 12.75 -5.88
CA HIS A 107 -9.91 12.53 -5.57
C HIS A 107 -10.15 11.44 -4.52
N LEU A 108 -9.17 10.59 -4.25
CA LEU A 108 -9.25 9.52 -3.25
C LEU A 108 -8.69 9.96 -1.89
N GLY A 109 -7.62 10.76 -1.89
CA GLY A 109 -6.98 11.18 -0.65
C GLY A 109 -5.75 12.04 -0.87
N THR A 110 -5.02 12.29 0.20
CA THR A 110 -3.78 13.06 0.22
C THR A 110 -2.58 12.13 0.10
N ALA A 111 -1.72 12.37 -0.88
CA ALA A 111 -0.50 11.60 -1.04
C ALA A 111 0.46 11.80 0.15
N VAL A 112 1.04 10.68 0.63
CA VAL A 112 2.02 10.67 1.71
C VAL A 112 3.34 10.07 1.21
N SER A 113 4.43 10.43 1.88
CA SER A 113 5.77 10.06 1.46
C SER A 113 6.02 8.56 1.57
N GLN A 114 6.75 8.01 0.59
CA GLN A 114 7.04 6.57 0.51
C GLN A 114 8.47 6.22 0.94
N GLY A 115 9.26 7.21 1.30
CA GLY A 115 10.64 7.04 1.69
C GLY A 115 11.23 8.25 2.39
N GLY A 116 12.39 8.05 3.07
CA GLY A 116 13.09 9.12 3.78
C GLY A 116 13.56 10.31 2.91
N ARG A 117 13.42 10.21 1.58
CA ARG A 117 13.64 11.32 0.64
C ARG A 117 12.35 12.06 0.29
N GLY A 118 11.22 11.67 0.85
CA GLY A 118 9.95 12.35 0.65
C GLY A 118 9.23 12.03 -0.66
N GLU A 119 9.55 10.92 -1.34
CA GLU A 119 8.90 10.56 -2.61
C GLU A 119 7.40 10.37 -2.43
N LEU A 120 6.57 11.18 -3.12
CA LEU A 120 5.11 11.11 -3.08
C LEU A 120 4.54 10.14 -4.13
N LEU A 121 5.22 9.98 -5.26
CA LEU A 121 4.92 8.99 -6.29
C LEU A 121 6.10 8.03 -6.42
N GLY A 122 5.89 6.76 -6.09
CA GLY A 122 6.90 5.72 -6.12
C GLY A 122 7.00 5.05 -7.49
N ILE A 123 8.22 4.75 -7.91
CA ILE A 123 8.51 3.91 -9.07
C ILE A 123 8.86 2.50 -8.56
N VAL A 124 8.13 1.49 -9.07
CA VAL A 124 8.34 0.08 -8.71
C VAL A 124 8.86 -0.65 -9.94
N GLU A 125 10.17 -0.87 -9.95
CA GLU A 125 10.91 -1.53 -11.03
C GLU A 125 12.11 -2.30 -10.45
N ASP A 126 12.71 -3.17 -11.23
CA ASP A 126 13.97 -3.83 -10.88
C ASP A 126 15.17 -2.91 -11.20
N GLU A 127 15.86 -2.45 -10.17
CA GLU A 127 17.08 -1.66 -10.30
C GLU A 127 18.36 -2.53 -10.43
N GLY A 128 18.20 -3.84 -10.65
CA GLY A 128 19.33 -4.79 -10.79
C GLY A 128 20.09 -5.04 -9.49
N ARG A 129 19.46 -4.80 -8.34
CA ARG A 129 20.08 -5.02 -7.02
C ARG A 129 19.95 -6.48 -6.62
N GLU A 130 21.06 -7.09 -6.21
CA GLU A 130 21.07 -8.47 -5.72
C GLU A 130 20.15 -8.64 -4.50
N VAL A 131 19.38 -9.73 -4.50
CA VAL A 131 18.41 -10.08 -3.44
C VAL A 131 19.10 -10.28 -2.08
N GLU A 132 20.38 -10.70 -2.06
CA GLU A 132 21.16 -10.97 -0.84
C GLU A 132 21.53 -9.70 -0.04
N ASN A 133 21.49 -8.53 -0.67
CA ASN A 133 21.80 -7.26 -0.01
C ASN A 133 20.54 -6.54 0.51
N THR A 134 19.44 -7.28 0.74
CA THR A 134 18.08 -6.77 1.03
C THR A 134 17.85 -6.29 2.47
N LYS A 135 18.82 -5.64 3.07
CA LYS A 135 18.53 -4.63 4.12
C LYS A 135 17.73 -3.45 3.53
N ARG A 136 17.32 -3.53 2.25
CA ARG A 136 16.66 -2.46 1.48
C ARG A 136 15.36 -2.97 0.85
N ARG A 137 14.45 -2.03 0.61
CA ARG A 137 13.05 -2.23 0.17
C ARG A 137 12.94 -3.19 -1.01
N GLY A 138 12.23 -4.30 -0.83
CA GLY A 138 12.05 -5.36 -1.82
C GLY A 138 11.29 -4.94 -3.11
N SER A 139 10.70 -3.72 -3.14
CA SER A 139 10.06 -3.15 -4.33
C SER A 139 11.05 -2.83 -5.47
N LYS A 140 12.36 -2.83 -5.20
CA LYS A 140 13.45 -2.49 -6.14
C LYS A 140 14.20 -3.72 -6.66
N THR A 141 13.62 -4.91 -6.53
CA THR A 141 14.21 -6.19 -6.96
C THR A 141 13.19 -7.02 -7.72
N SER A 142 13.66 -7.97 -8.54
CA SER A 142 12.83 -8.97 -9.24
C SER A 142 12.46 -10.18 -8.36
N GLY A 143 13.03 -10.30 -7.15
CA GLY A 143 12.70 -11.35 -6.19
C GLY A 143 11.24 -11.31 -5.73
N SER A 144 10.77 -12.36 -5.07
CA SER A 144 9.44 -12.36 -4.46
C SER A 144 9.38 -11.34 -3.33
N LEU A 145 8.24 -10.67 -3.21
CA LEU A 145 7.94 -9.78 -2.09
C LEU A 145 6.89 -10.45 -1.21
N PRO A 146 7.20 -10.76 0.07
CA PRO A 146 6.26 -11.43 0.96
C PRO A 146 5.05 -10.54 1.28
N PHE A 147 3.96 -11.15 1.76
CA PHE A 147 2.76 -10.41 2.19
C PHE A 147 3.08 -9.39 3.27
N HIS A 148 2.68 -8.14 3.02
CA HIS A 148 2.93 -7.01 3.91
C HIS A 148 1.86 -5.92 3.72
N SER A 149 1.89 -4.93 4.60
CA SER A 149 1.17 -3.66 4.48
C SER A 149 2.17 -2.52 4.32
N ASP A 150 1.79 -1.51 3.57
CA ASP A 150 2.47 -0.22 3.48
C ASP A 150 2.00 0.76 4.57
N ARG A 151 2.71 1.87 4.78
CA ARG A 151 2.39 2.88 5.81
C ARG A 151 1.40 3.93 5.32
N CYS A 152 0.21 3.52 4.86
CA CYS A 152 -0.81 4.43 4.34
C CYS A 152 -2.20 3.82 4.49
N ASP A 153 -3.26 4.60 4.28
CA ASP A 153 -4.62 4.08 4.31
C ASP A 153 -4.93 3.30 3.03
N ILE A 154 -4.64 3.88 1.87
CA ILE A 154 -4.80 3.22 0.56
C ILE A 154 -3.46 3.19 -0.16
N VAL A 155 -3.09 2.01 -0.67
CA VAL A 155 -2.04 1.85 -1.67
C VAL A 155 -2.66 1.71 -3.05
N GLY A 156 -2.20 2.53 -3.99
CA GLY A 156 -2.52 2.42 -5.42
C GLY A 156 -1.30 1.95 -6.21
N LEU A 157 -1.51 1.06 -7.16
CA LEU A 157 -0.51 0.56 -8.10
C LEU A 157 -1.04 0.66 -9.53
N LEU A 158 -0.49 1.56 -10.34
CA LEU A 158 -0.75 1.64 -11.77
C LEU A 158 0.27 0.79 -12.53
N CYS A 159 -0.19 -0.19 -13.29
CA CYS A 159 0.65 -1.01 -14.16
C CYS A 159 0.93 -0.26 -15.47
N VAL A 160 2.16 0.18 -15.65
CA VAL A 160 2.61 0.80 -16.91
C VAL A 160 3.13 -0.28 -17.87
N ARG A 161 3.95 -1.20 -17.38
CA ARG A 161 4.47 -2.34 -18.15
C ARG A 161 4.53 -3.59 -17.28
N LYS A 162 4.21 -4.73 -17.88
CA LYS A 162 4.34 -6.05 -17.23
C LYS A 162 5.76 -6.58 -17.34
N ALA A 163 6.12 -7.50 -16.45
CA ALA A 163 7.32 -8.32 -16.59
C ALA A 163 7.18 -9.27 -17.79
N LYS A 164 8.31 -9.83 -18.25
CA LYS A 164 8.34 -10.87 -19.28
C LYS A 164 7.61 -12.13 -18.81
N SER A 165 7.82 -12.51 -17.54
CA SER A 165 7.10 -13.61 -16.88
C SER A 165 7.01 -13.39 -15.38
N GLY A 166 6.01 -13.97 -14.71
CA GLY A 166 5.80 -13.81 -13.26
C GLY A 166 5.27 -12.43 -12.86
N GLY A 167 5.65 -11.95 -11.67
CA GLY A 167 5.28 -10.62 -11.16
C GLY A 167 3.79 -10.48 -10.83
N LEU A 168 3.10 -11.60 -10.55
CA LEU A 168 1.70 -11.57 -10.14
C LEU A 168 1.55 -10.79 -8.84
N SER A 169 0.57 -9.90 -8.79
CA SER A 169 0.12 -9.32 -7.54
C SER A 169 -0.70 -10.36 -6.78
N ARG A 170 -0.39 -10.55 -5.50
CA ARG A 170 -1.11 -11.44 -4.61
C ARG A 170 -1.66 -10.62 -3.47
N ILE A 171 -2.92 -10.80 -3.15
CA ILE A 171 -3.55 -10.10 -2.03
C ILE A 171 -4.29 -11.08 -1.13
N VAL A 172 -4.36 -10.77 0.16
CA VAL A 172 -5.07 -11.60 1.14
C VAL A 172 -5.75 -10.73 2.18
N SER A 173 -6.96 -11.14 2.58
CA SER A 173 -7.70 -10.45 3.63
C SER A 173 -7.09 -10.70 5.01
N ALA A 174 -6.78 -9.61 5.73
CA ALA A 174 -6.33 -9.67 7.13
C ALA A 174 -7.38 -10.32 8.04
N ALA A 175 -8.67 -10.04 7.81
CA ALA A 175 -9.77 -10.63 8.57
C ALA A 175 -9.93 -12.13 8.28
N ALA A 176 -9.72 -12.57 7.03
CA ALA A 176 -9.73 -14.00 6.71
C ALA A 176 -8.58 -14.74 7.40
N ILE A 177 -7.38 -14.15 7.46
CA ILE A 177 -6.27 -14.71 8.23
C ILE A 177 -6.64 -14.79 9.72
N HIS A 178 -7.14 -13.68 10.30
CA HIS A 178 -7.61 -13.66 11.69
C HIS A 178 -8.57 -14.81 11.98
N ASN A 179 -9.60 -14.98 11.16
CA ASN A 179 -10.62 -16.00 11.33
C ASN A 179 -10.04 -17.42 11.21
N GLU A 180 -9.11 -17.65 10.29
CA GLU A 180 -8.46 -18.97 10.16
C GLU A 180 -7.47 -19.24 11.30
N VAL A 181 -6.77 -18.25 11.85
CA VAL A 181 -5.99 -18.40 13.08
C VAL A 181 -6.91 -18.81 14.22
N LEU A 182 -8.01 -18.07 14.43
CA LEU A 182 -8.98 -18.35 15.49
C LEU A 182 -9.58 -19.77 15.37
N ARG A 183 -9.81 -20.24 14.14
CA ARG A 183 -10.38 -21.56 13.88
C ARG A 183 -9.37 -22.69 14.05
N ARG A 184 -8.12 -22.53 13.56
CA ARG A 184 -7.12 -23.62 13.48
C ARG A 184 -6.18 -23.65 14.68
N ARG A 185 -5.82 -22.48 15.20
CA ARG A 185 -4.85 -22.30 16.28
C ARG A 185 -5.28 -21.16 17.21
N PRO A 186 -6.43 -21.36 17.93
CA PRO A 186 -6.94 -20.34 18.85
C PRO A 186 -5.94 -20.00 19.96
N ASP A 187 -5.01 -20.90 20.28
CA ASP A 187 -3.91 -20.69 21.22
C ASP A 187 -2.90 -19.63 20.77
N LEU A 188 -2.85 -19.30 19.47
CA LEU A 188 -1.94 -18.29 18.89
C LEU A 188 -2.60 -16.94 18.68
N ILE A 189 -3.92 -16.80 18.80
CA ILE A 189 -4.61 -15.57 18.45
C ILE A 189 -4.11 -14.35 19.26
N ASP A 190 -3.86 -14.55 20.55
CA ASP A 190 -3.37 -13.48 21.43
C ASP A 190 -1.99 -12.95 21.01
N ALA A 191 -1.16 -13.79 20.39
CA ALA A 191 0.14 -13.37 19.87
C ALA A 191 0.00 -12.29 18.78
N PHE A 192 -1.05 -12.35 17.96
CA PHE A 192 -1.29 -11.33 16.92
C PHE A 192 -1.74 -9.97 17.48
N TYR A 193 -2.33 -9.97 18.67
CA TYR A 193 -2.73 -8.74 19.38
C TYR A 193 -1.65 -8.23 20.34
N ALA A 194 -0.62 -9.03 20.61
CA ALA A 194 0.54 -8.61 21.39
C ALA A 194 1.46 -7.67 20.59
N ALA A 195 2.36 -7.02 21.29
CA ALA A 195 3.35 -6.14 20.68
C ALA A 195 4.44 -6.94 19.95
N TRP A 196 4.71 -6.57 18.69
CA TRP A 196 5.79 -7.07 17.86
C TRP A 196 6.76 -5.95 17.55
N HIS A 197 8.04 -6.18 17.80
CA HIS A 197 9.07 -5.21 17.45
C HIS A 197 9.33 -5.24 15.94
N ASN A 198 9.27 -4.06 15.32
CA ASN A 198 9.49 -3.85 13.89
C ASN A 198 10.67 -2.90 13.70
N SER A 199 11.58 -3.21 12.79
CA SER A 199 12.68 -2.32 12.41
C SER A 199 12.14 -1.08 11.66
N ARG A 200 12.75 0.09 11.93
CA ARG A 200 12.50 1.30 11.14
C ARG A 200 13.31 1.32 9.83
N GLN A 201 14.24 0.39 9.65
CA GLN A 201 15.07 0.25 8.45
C GLN A 201 15.87 1.51 8.06
N GLY A 202 16.33 2.27 9.03
CA GLY A 202 17.10 3.50 8.82
C GLY A 202 16.22 4.74 8.54
N ASP A 203 14.90 4.62 8.72
CA ASP A 203 13.96 5.75 8.67
C ASP A 203 13.75 6.39 10.05
N GLU A 204 14.52 5.98 11.08
CA GLU A 204 14.45 6.58 12.42
C GLU A 204 14.91 8.03 12.41
N GLN A 205 14.20 8.88 13.15
CA GLN A 205 14.60 10.25 13.42
C GLN A 205 15.68 10.31 14.52
N PRO A 206 16.46 11.40 14.61
CA PRO A 206 17.42 11.58 15.69
C PRO A 206 16.78 11.35 17.06
N GLY A 207 17.32 10.44 17.86
CA GLY A 207 16.80 10.09 19.18
C GLY A 207 15.69 9.03 19.20
N GLU A 208 15.21 8.58 18.05
CA GLU A 208 14.27 7.45 17.99
C GLU A 208 15.00 6.10 18.07
N SER A 209 14.33 5.11 18.67
CA SER A 209 14.80 3.71 18.63
C SER A 209 14.75 3.16 17.21
N ARG A 210 15.73 2.31 16.84
CA ARG A 210 15.78 1.59 15.56
C ARG A 210 14.61 0.60 15.36
N ALA A 211 13.95 0.24 16.45
CA ALA A 211 12.77 -0.62 16.44
C ALA A 211 11.65 0.00 17.24
N TYR A 212 10.41 -0.35 16.89
CA TYR A 212 9.20 0.08 17.58
C TYR A 212 8.24 -1.10 17.74
N PRO A 213 7.54 -1.20 18.89
CA PRO A 213 6.52 -2.21 19.10
C PRO A 213 5.19 -1.79 18.47
N LYS A 214 4.46 -2.74 17.87
CA LYS A 214 3.06 -2.60 17.47
C LYS A 214 2.37 -3.95 17.40
N PRO A 215 1.06 -4.07 17.59
CA PRO A 215 0.32 -5.30 17.32
C PRO A 215 0.19 -5.53 15.81
N ILE A 216 -0.11 -6.79 15.42
CA ILE A 216 -0.47 -7.14 14.04
C ILE A 216 -1.96 -6.89 13.82
N PHE A 217 -2.81 -7.32 14.75
CA PHE A 217 -4.25 -7.08 14.73
C PHE A 217 -4.66 -6.10 15.83
N GLY A 218 -5.70 -5.35 15.58
CA GLY A 218 -6.31 -4.49 16.57
C GLY A 218 -7.73 -4.08 16.23
N PHE A 219 -8.44 -3.60 17.24
CA PHE A 219 -9.77 -3.00 17.09
C PHE A 219 -9.80 -1.64 17.75
N ARG A 220 -10.48 -0.70 17.09
CA ARG A 220 -10.87 0.58 17.70
C ARG A 220 -12.24 0.99 17.18
N ASP A 221 -13.14 1.33 18.07
CA ASP A 221 -14.50 1.81 17.75
C ASP A 221 -15.24 0.88 16.77
N GLY A 222 -15.10 -0.44 16.94
CA GLY A 222 -15.69 -1.46 16.06
C GLY A 222 -14.94 -1.73 14.75
N HIS A 223 -13.89 -0.99 14.44
CA HIS A 223 -13.09 -1.17 13.23
C HIS A 223 -11.91 -2.10 13.49
N PHE A 224 -11.83 -3.18 12.72
CA PHE A 224 -10.68 -4.08 12.68
C PHE A 224 -9.55 -3.48 11.84
N THR A 225 -8.32 -3.66 12.28
CA THR A 225 -7.11 -3.29 11.55
C THR A 225 -6.10 -4.42 11.61
N GLY A 226 -5.54 -4.78 10.47
CA GLY A 226 -4.41 -5.68 10.36
C GLY A 226 -3.23 -4.97 9.70
N LEU A 227 -2.07 -4.92 10.36
CA LEU A 227 -0.87 -4.29 9.84
C LEU A 227 0.35 -5.17 10.08
N PHE A 228 0.94 -5.69 9.00
CA PHE A 228 1.99 -6.70 9.09
C PHE A 228 3.12 -6.46 8.08
N SER A 229 4.34 -6.69 8.54
CA SER A 229 5.52 -6.76 7.67
C SER A 229 6.53 -7.75 8.29
N PRO A 230 6.56 -9.01 7.82
CA PRO A 230 7.43 -10.04 8.39
C PRO A 230 8.92 -9.68 8.27
N ALA A 231 9.30 -9.02 7.19
CA ALA A 231 10.68 -8.56 7.01
C ALA A 231 11.10 -7.59 8.11
N TYR A 232 10.25 -6.62 8.47
CA TYR A 232 10.57 -5.64 9.51
C TYR A 232 10.65 -6.26 10.90
N ILE A 233 9.85 -7.30 11.17
CA ILE A 233 9.93 -8.07 12.40
C ILE A 233 11.26 -8.85 12.45
N ARG A 234 11.63 -9.55 11.37
CA ARG A 234 12.87 -10.31 11.29
C ARG A 234 14.10 -9.41 11.39
N PHE A 235 14.11 -8.26 10.71
CA PHE A 235 15.20 -7.28 10.84
C PHE A 235 15.36 -6.72 12.27
N ALA A 236 14.24 -6.51 12.97
CA ALA A 236 14.31 -6.06 14.37
C ALA A 236 15.04 -7.06 15.26
N GLN A 237 15.00 -8.37 14.95
CA GLN A 237 15.71 -9.41 15.70
C GLN A 237 17.24 -9.34 15.55
N GLU A 238 17.78 -8.55 14.62
CA GLU A 238 19.21 -8.28 14.51
C GLU A 238 19.70 -7.30 15.61
N PHE A 239 18.79 -6.56 16.25
CA PHE A 239 19.14 -5.56 17.26
C PHE A 239 19.24 -6.20 18.66
N PRO A 240 20.36 -6.02 19.39
CA PRO A 240 20.56 -6.62 20.71
C PRO A 240 19.54 -6.18 21.75
N GLU A 241 19.05 -4.93 21.62
CA GLU A 241 18.07 -4.33 22.53
C GLU A 241 16.64 -4.82 22.33
N VAL A 242 16.37 -5.54 21.24
CA VAL A 242 15.04 -6.05 20.92
C VAL A 242 14.84 -7.43 21.55
N PRO A 243 13.75 -7.64 22.32
CA PRO A 243 13.43 -8.96 22.85
C PRO A 243 13.33 -10.02 21.73
N ARG A 244 13.87 -11.19 21.98
CA ARG A 244 13.73 -12.31 21.04
C ARG A 244 12.28 -12.75 20.91
N LEU A 245 11.92 -13.21 19.72
CA LEU A 245 10.60 -13.77 19.50
C LEU A 245 10.38 -14.96 20.41
N THR A 246 9.20 -15.02 21.02
CA THR A 246 8.77 -16.19 21.77
C THR A 246 8.44 -17.33 20.81
N ARG A 247 8.38 -18.58 21.33
CA ARG A 247 7.97 -19.73 20.55
C ARG A 247 6.58 -19.53 19.90
N GLN A 248 5.64 -18.96 20.65
CA GLN A 248 4.29 -18.67 20.12
C GLN A 248 4.34 -17.63 18.97
N GLN A 249 5.22 -16.64 19.06
CA GLN A 249 5.40 -15.66 17.98
C GLN A 249 6.03 -16.31 16.73
N GLU A 250 7.02 -17.19 16.89
CA GLU A 250 7.58 -17.93 15.73
C GLU A 250 6.50 -18.80 15.07
N GLU A 251 5.75 -19.58 15.85
CA GLU A 251 4.65 -20.41 15.33
C GLU A 251 3.56 -19.55 14.67
N ALA A 252 3.29 -18.33 15.18
CA ALA A 252 2.34 -17.40 14.59
C ALA A 252 2.84 -16.84 13.25
N LEU A 253 4.13 -16.54 13.10
CA LEU A 253 4.72 -16.12 11.82
C LEU A 253 4.63 -17.22 10.77
N ASP A 254 4.96 -18.44 11.14
CA ASP A 254 4.90 -19.59 10.24
C ASP A 254 3.46 -19.84 9.77
N LEU A 255 2.51 -19.83 10.72
CA LEU A 255 1.08 -19.99 10.41
C LEU A 255 0.58 -18.85 9.50
N PHE A 256 1.00 -17.60 9.76
CA PHE A 256 0.64 -16.46 8.90
C PHE A 256 1.11 -16.69 7.46
N GLY A 257 2.33 -17.15 7.26
CA GLY A 257 2.87 -17.48 5.93
C GLY A 257 2.01 -18.50 5.19
N VAL A 258 1.71 -19.63 5.86
CA VAL A 258 0.86 -20.71 5.32
C VAL A 258 -0.53 -20.18 4.95
N LEU A 259 -1.18 -19.47 5.88
CA LEU A 259 -2.53 -18.93 5.66
C LEU A 259 -2.56 -17.88 4.55
N SER A 260 -1.54 -17.03 4.46
CA SER A 260 -1.43 -16.04 3.39
C SER A 260 -1.36 -16.69 2.02
N ASP A 261 -0.61 -17.78 1.89
CA ASP A 261 -0.51 -18.52 0.63
C ASP A 261 -1.81 -19.26 0.27
N GLU A 262 -2.48 -19.87 1.24
CA GLU A 262 -3.73 -20.60 1.04
C GLU A 262 -4.92 -19.69 0.68
N LEU A 263 -4.97 -18.51 1.28
CA LEU A 263 -6.13 -17.61 1.22
C LEU A 263 -6.01 -16.52 0.16
N ALA A 264 -4.86 -16.42 -0.51
CA ALA A 264 -4.58 -15.34 -1.44
C ALA A 264 -5.47 -15.38 -2.70
N LEU A 265 -5.79 -14.18 -3.18
CA LEU A 265 -6.23 -13.93 -4.55
C LEU A 265 -5.01 -13.57 -5.40
N ASN A 266 -4.81 -14.26 -6.51
CA ASN A 266 -3.76 -13.96 -7.47
C ASN A 266 -4.33 -13.08 -8.59
N MET A 267 -3.67 -11.95 -8.86
CA MET A 267 -4.08 -10.97 -9.85
C MET A 267 -2.99 -10.77 -10.90
N ALA A 268 -3.31 -11.02 -12.15
CA ALA A 268 -2.46 -10.64 -13.27
C ALA A 268 -2.85 -9.22 -13.70
N PHE A 269 -1.89 -8.28 -13.61
CA PHE A 269 -2.09 -6.94 -14.14
C PHE A 269 -2.01 -6.93 -15.65
N GLU A 270 -2.86 -6.10 -16.25
CA GLU A 270 -2.70 -5.64 -17.62
C GLU A 270 -2.17 -4.20 -17.61
N PRO A 271 -1.44 -3.76 -18.67
CA PRO A 271 -1.07 -2.35 -18.80
C PRO A 271 -2.30 -1.46 -18.74
N GLY A 272 -2.25 -0.39 -17.94
CA GLY A 272 -3.40 0.47 -17.68
C GLY A 272 -4.31 0.03 -16.52
N ASP A 273 -3.99 -1.08 -15.84
CA ASP A 273 -4.69 -1.47 -14.60
C ASP A 273 -4.22 -0.62 -13.42
N ILE A 274 -5.16 -0.14 -12.59
CA ILE A 274 -4.91 0.51 -11.31
C ILE A 274 -5.50 -0.37 -10.20
N GLN A 275 -4.64 -1.02 -9.42
CA GLN A 275 -5.04 -1.71 -8.19
C GLN A 275 -5.12 -0.70 -7.04
N LEU A 276 -6.24 -0.69 -6.30
CA LEU A 276 -6.41 0.07 -5.07
C LEU A 276 -6.72 -0.88 -3.92
N LEU A 277 -5.97 -0.77 -2.81
CA LEU A 277 -6.12 -1.62 -1.64
C LEU A 277 -6.20 -0.78 -0.37
N ASN A 278 -7.12 -1.14 0.53
CA ASN A 278 -7.10 -0.65 1.91
C ASN A 278 -6.03 -1.42 2.69
N ASN A 279 -4.97 -0.73 3.07
CA ASN A 279 -3.81 -1.34 3.75
C ASN A 279 -4.09 -1.81 5.18
N HIS A 280 -5.21 -1.41 5.76
CA HIS A 280 -5.64 -1.85 7.09
C HIS A 280 -6.41 -3.18 7.05
N LEU A 281 -6.82 -3.60 5.86
CA LEU A 281 -7.67 -4.79 5.63
C LEU A 281 -7.00 -5.84 4.76
N ILE A 282 -6.08 -5.43 3.88
CA ILE A 282 -5.51 -6.27 2.83
C ILE A 282 -4.00 -6.25 2.92
N TYR A 283 -3.40 -7.42 3.03
CA TYR A 283 -1.98 -7.62 2.81
C TYR A 283 -1.72 -7.90 1.33
N HIS A 284 -0.62 -7.39 0.82
CA HIS A 284 -0.25 -7.59 -0.57
C HIS A 284 1.17 -8.13 -0.71
N ALA A 285 1.37 -8.88 -1.77
CA ALA A 285 2.62 -9.56 -2.11
C ALA A 285 2.84 -9.54 -3.62
N ARG A 286 4.02 -9.94 -4.05
CA ARG A 286 4.35 -10.11 -5.46
C ARG A 286 5.18 -11.37 -5.64
N THR A 287 4.84 -12.19 -6.65
CA THR A 287 5.69 -13.32 -7.03
C THR A 287 6.99 -12.81 -7.67
N ARG A 288 8.03 -13.64 -7.63
CA ARG A 288 9.24 -13.42 -8.44
C ARG A 288 8.85 -13.20 -9.90
N TYR A 289 9.67 -12.44 -10.64
CA TYR A 289 9.50 -12.24 -12.07
C TYR A 289 10.84 -12.22 -12.78
N ASP A 290 10.78 -12.52 -14.08
CA ASP A 290 11.87 -12.30 -15.00
C ASP A 290 11.51 -11.11 -15.88
N ASP A 291 12.48 -10.24 -16.11
CA ASP A 291 12.28 -9.03 -16.90
C ASP A 291 12.91 -9.13 -18.29
N TYR A 292 12.56 -8.18 -19.13
CA TYR A 292 13.23 -8.01 -20.40
C TYR A 292 14.60 -7.36 -20.18
N PRO A 293 15.61 -7.67 -21.02
CA PRO A 293 16.92 -7.01 -20.92
C PRO A 293 16.85 -5.54 -21.33
N GLU A 294 15.93 -5.17 -22.23
CA GLU A 294 15.75 -3.79 -22.72
C GLU A 294 15.03 -2.95 -21.66
N ASN A 295 15.63 -1.80 -21.29
CA ASN A 295 15.13 -0.95 -20.19
C ASN A 295 13.72 -0.39 -20.46
N ASP A 296 13.39 -0.09 -21.71
CA ASP A 296 12.07 0.43 -22.14
C ASP A 296 10.97 -0.64 -22.11
N ARG A 297 11.33 -1.92 -22.00
CA ARG A 297 10.41 -3.06 -21.88
C ARG A 297 10.29 -3.61 -20.47
N LYS A 298 11.18 -3.22 -19.55
CA LYS A 298 11.16 -3.69 -18.17
C LYS A 298 9.85 -3.37 -17.47
N ARG A 299 9.49 -4.23 -16.53
CA ARG A 299 8.33 -4.05 -15.66
C ARG A 299 8.40 -2.69 -14.96
N LEU A 300 7.29 -1.96 -15.04
CA LEU A 300 7.17 -0.64 -14.41
C LEU A 300 5.78 -0.48 -13.81
N LEU A 301 5.70 -0.15 -12.52
CA LEU A 301 4.48 0.33 -11.88
C LEU A 301 4.74 1.71 -11.26
N LEU A 302 3.70 2.53 -11.26
CA LEU A 302 3.65 3.74 -10.43
C LEU A 302 2.86 3.45 -9.16
N ARG A 303 3.34 3.91 -8.01
CA ARG A 303 2.72 3.67 -6.71
C ARG A 303 2.35 4.98 -6.02
N LEU A 304 1.11 5.06 -5.52
CA LEU A 304 0.66 6.10 -4.61
C LEU A 304 0.35 5.53 -3.24
N TRP A 305 0.73 6.25 -2.19
CA TRP A 305 0.30 6.05 -0.82
C TRP A 305 -0.59 7.22 -0.43
N LEU A 306 -1.82 6.92 0.00
CA LEU A 306 -2.82 7.95 0.28
C LEU A 306 -3.30 7.86 1.73
N ALA A 307 -3.38 9.00 2.40
CA ALA A 307 -4.19 9.22 3.59
C ALA A 307 -5.60 9.64 3.13
N VAL A 308 -6.64 9.00 3.67
CA VAL A 308 -8.00 9.14 3.14
C VAL A 308 -8.94 9.80 4.15
N PRO A 309 -9.70 10.84 3.75
CA PRO A 309 -10.60 11.57 4.68
C PRO A 309 -11.68 10.70 5.33
N GLY A 310 -12.06 9.58 4.67
CA GLY A 310 -13.04 8.63 5.20
C GLY A 310 -12.43 7.41 5.90
N SER A 311 -11.14 7.43 6.22
CA SER A 311 -10.46 6.28 6.82
C SER A 311 -10.87 6.05 8.28
N ARG A 312 -10.80 4.79 8.71
CA ARG A 312 -11.11 4.32 10.08
C ARG A 312 -10.17 4.87 11.14
N PRO A 313 -10.59 4.96 12.41
CA PRO A 313 -9.65 5.17 13.51
C PRO A 313 -8.74 3.95 13.65
N LEU A 314 -7.46 4.18 13.98
CA LEU A 314 -6.50 3.09 14.17
C LEU A 314 -6.35 2.74 15.65
N PRO A 315 -6.08 1.47 15.98
CA PRO A 315 -5.84 1.03 17.34
C PRO A 315 -4.66 1.74 17.99
N LYS A 316 -4.67 1.82 19.32
CA LYS A 316 -3.49 2.27 20.09
C LYS A 316 -2.28 1.39 19.79
N GLY A 317 -1.11 1.99 19.74
CA GLY A 317 0.15 1.33 19.37
C GLY A 317 0.54 1.53 17.90
N TYR A 318 -0.35 2.11 17.05
CA TYR A 318 -0.02 2.47 15.68
C TYR A 318 0.47 3.91 15.52
N GLU A 319 0.43 4.73 16.59
CA GLU A 319 0.86 6.14 16.59
C GLU A 319 2.31 6.30 16.14
N LEU A 320 3.19 5.37 16.59
CA LEU A 320 4.61 5.39 16.23
C LEU A 320 4.87 5.23 14.73
N LEU A 321 3.91 4.66 13.99
CA LEU A 321 4.00 4.42 12.56
C LEU A 321 3.22 5.43 11.73
N PHE A 322 2.02 5.80 12.18
CA PHE A 322 1.11 6.66 11.44
C PHE A 322 1.10 8.11 11.93
N GLY A 323 1.62 8.37 13.14
CA GLY A 323 1.61 9.67 13.79
C GLY A 323 0.26 10.07 14.34
N ASN A 324 -0.77 10.10 13.52
CA ASN A 324 -2.14 10.34 13.94
C ASN A 324 -2.97 9.07 13.69
N ILE A 325 -3.77 8.67 14.69
CA ILE A 325 -4.61 7.47 14.63
C ILE A 325 -6.10 7.77 14.56
N GLU A 326 -6.47 9.06 14.50
CA GLU A 326 -7.88 9.47 14.42
C GLU A 326 -8.45 9.19 13.02
N ALA A 327 -9.76 8.97 12.97
CA ALA A 327 -10.47 8.75 11.72
C ALA A 327 -10.30 9.95 10.77
N GLY A 328 -10.03 9.70 9.51
CA GLY A 328 -9.92 10.73 8.47
C GLY A 328 -8.69 11.63 8.57
N ALA A 329 -7.78 11.37 9.51
CA ALA A 329 -6.56 12.16 9.64
C ALA A 329 -5.61 11.98 8.44
N VAL A 330 -4.89 13.03 8.07
CA VAL A 330 -3.71 12.89 7.19
C VAL A 330 -2.62 12.23 8.01
N ARG A 331 -2.24 11.02 7.63
CA ARG A 331 -1.39 10.13 8.44
C ARG A 331 -0.59 9.15 7.60
N GLY A 332 0.36 8.46 8.23
CA GLY A 332 1.19 7.46 7.58
C GLY A 332 2.34 8.09 6.79
N GLY A 333 2.87 7.35 5.85
CA GLY A 333 4.07 7.72 5.13
C GLY A 333 5.36 7.53 5.94
N VAL A 334 6.49 7.84 5.32
CA VAL A 334 7.80 7.81 5.93
C VAL A 334 8.23 9.25 6.20
N PRO A 335 8.55 9.64 7.44
CA PRO A 335 9.01 10.99 7.72
C PRO A 335 10.33 11.28 6.98
N SER A 336 10.49 12.51 6.48
CA SER A 336 11.78 12.93 5.94
C SER A 336 12.80 13.08 7.07
N ARG A 337 14.10 13.09 6.73
CA ARG A 337 15.18 13.25 7.73
C ARG A 337 15.17 14.62 8.43
N GLU A 338 14.45 15.59 7.88
CA GLU A 338 14.35 16.96 8.40
C GLU A 338 13.11 17.19 9.28
N GLY A 339 12.36 16.12 9.61
CA GLY A 339 11.14 16.18 10.40
C GLY A 339 9.89 15.93 9.59
N TRP A 340 8.74 16.03 10.21
CA TRP A 340 7.47 15.53 9.68
C TRP A 340 6.62 16.68 9.14
N ARG A 341 5.98 16.51 8.06
CA ARG A 341 4.70 15.90 7.69
C ARG A 341 3.77 16.87 7.03
N ASP A 342 4.27 18.02 6.62
CA ASP A 342 3.47 18.85 5.73
C ASP A 342 3.65 18.34 4.30
N VAL A 343 2.53 18.02 3.64
CA VAL A 343 2.52 17.66 2.21
C VAL A 343 3.24 18.71 1.37
N SER A 344 3.22 19.99 1.79
CA SER A 344 3.95 21.08 1.16
C SER A 344 5.47 20.87 1.20
N GLN A 345 6.02 20.41 2.32
CA GLN A 345 7.46 20.13 2.45
C GLN A 345 7.90 18.96 1.57
N PHE A 346 7.05 17.92 1.44
CA PHE A 346 7.32 16.81 0.53
C PHE A 346 7.25 17.23 -0.93
N ARG A 347 6.37 18.15 -1.29
CA ARG A 347 6.33 18.75 -2.62
C ARG A 347 7.62 19.49 -2.94
N GLU A 348 8.12 20.29 -2.01
CA GLU A 348 9.37 21.02 -2.17
C GLU A 348 10.60 20.11 -2.29
N LEU A 349 10.70 19.07 -1.45
CA LEU A 349 11.75 18.05 -1.54
C LEU A 349 11.73 17.31 -2.88
N ASN A 350 10.56 16.97 -3.40
CA ASN A 350 10.44 16.29 -4.70
C ASN A 350 10.84 17.19 -5.87
N ARG A 351 10.56 18.49 -5.81
CA ARG A 351 11.04 19.48 -6.81
C ARG A 351 12.56 19.56 -6.85
N ASN A 352 13.19 19.57 -5.68
CA ASN A 352 14.65 19.71 -5.55
C ASN A 352 15.41 18.44 -5.94
N THR A 353 14.76 17.26 -5.93
CA THR A 353 15.35 15.95 -6.29
C THR A 353 15.05 15.52 -7.72
N ALA A 354 14.21 16.24 -8.47
CA ALA A 354 13.99 15.99 -9.88
C ALA A 354 15.33 16.17 -10.64
N PRO A 355 15.73 15.22 -11.53
CA PRO A 355 16.94 15.41 -12.32
C PRO A 355 16.79 16.70 -13.13
N ALA A 356 17.79 17.57 -13.05
CA ALA A 356 17.83 18.80 -13.83
C ALA A 356 17.50 18.48 -15.29
N LYS A 357 16.51 19.16 -15.86
CA LYS A 357 16.18 19.03 -17.28
C LYS A 357 17.48 19.29 -18.03
N LYS A 358 18.04 18.28 -18.68
CA LYS A 358 19.14 18.50 -19.64
C LYS A 358 18.56 19.36 -20.73
N SER A 359 19.01 20.61 -20.78
CA SER A 359 18.78 21.57 -21.85
C SER A 359 19.30 21.05 -23.18
#